data_7df7fb7e747ec964981dae2e6e94dbb6
#
_entry.id   7df7fb7e747ec964981dae2e6e94dbb6
#
_cell.length_a   1.000
_cell.length_b   1.000
_cell.length_c   1.000
_cell.angle_alpha   90.00
_cell.angle_beta   90.00
_cell.angle_gamma   90.00
#
_symmetry.space_group_name_H-M   'P 1'
#
loop_
_entity.id
_entity.type
_entity.pdbx_description
1 polymer ?
#
loop_
_entity_poly.entity_id
_entity_poly.type
_entity_poly.pdbx_seq_one_letter_code
_entity_poly.pdbx_strand_id
1 'polypeptide(L)'
;LDRIANYKYTLMIVGFLLLLSPLLPVVGQEIYGSRIWLNIAGISFQPGEIAKILIVLFLAGYLAQNREMLSIFTHRIGPFKIPDLATLVPLLVMWVISLLIVIFEKDLGSALVVFFVFITMLYVATGKKTYLIIGFVLIAIGGVAAFLLFDHVQVRVDTWLDPFKDATGDGYQLVQAIFSIADGGLFGVGIGNGMSDQIPIVESDFIFAAIAEETGLLGAAGLLLLYLCFAIRGLVTAARAKSDVSSFIAVGLTASIILQAFIIVGGVTRLIPLTGLTLPFVSQGGSSLLASFIAIGFLLRCGDQSTGLGTEMISGTGTLSSESVLGRVSLGKRLTKTMIAFSVLFALLVANLTLIMVVQANDYKNMRSNN
;
A
#
# COMPACT_ATOMS: atom_id res chain seq x y z
N LEU A 1 15.89 -7.08 15.80
CA LEU A 1 15.37 -5.95 15.02
C LEU A 1 15.75 -4.60 15.62
N ASP A 2 15.87 -4.47 16.96
CA ASP A 2 16.18 -3.19 17.61
C ASP A 2 17.51 -2.57 17.16
N ARG A 3 18.50 -3.39 16.76
CA ARG A 3 19.73 -2.89 16.14
C ARG A 3 19.52 -2.17 14.82
N ILE A 4 18.45 -2.47 14.09
CA ILE A 4 18.09 -1.81 12.82
C ILE A 4 17.79 -0.32 13.07
N ALA A 5 17.17 0.01 14.21
CA ALA A 5 16.89 1.39 14.59
C ALA A 5 18.15 2.27 14.71
N ASN A 6 19.30 1.67 15.02
CA ASN A 6 20.58 2.39 15.11
C ASN A 6 21.09 2.81 13.71
N TYR A 7 20.70 2.09 12.66
CA TYR A 7 21.10 2.35 11.27
C TYR A 7 20.00 3.05 10.45
N LYS A 8 18.96 3.60 11.10
CA LYS A 8 17.80 4.18 10.42
C LYS A 8 18.17 5.20 9.34
N TYR A 9 19.10 6.12 9.60
CA TYR A 9 19.54 7.12 8.60
C TYR A 9 20.31 6.50 7.45
N THR A 10 21.12 5.47 7.71
CA THR A 10 21.80 4.70 6.65
C THR A 10 20.78 4.01 5.75
N LEU A 11 19.76 3.37 6.34
CA LEU A 11 18.65 2.74 5.58
C LEU A 11 17.88 3.76 4.75
N MET A 12 17.65 4.96 5.29
CA MET A 12 17.02 6.06 4.56
C MET A 12 17.86 6.48 3.35
N ILE A 13 19.17 6.69 3.54
CA ILE A 13 20.08 7.09 2.44
C ILE A 13 20.12 6.01 1.37
N VAL A 14 20.26 4.74 1.74
CA VAL A 14 20.22 3.62 0.80
C VAL A 14 18.87 3.55 0.07
N GLY A 15 17.77 3.77 0.79
CA GLY A 15 16.42 3.84 0.20
C GLY A 15 16.31 4.96 -0.86
N PHE A 16 16.85 6.14 -0.57
CA PHE A 16 16.87 7.25 -1.53
C PHE A 16 17.76 6.96 -2.75
N LEU A 17 18.93 6.36 -2.55
CA LEU A 17 19.80 5.98 -3.65
C LEU A 17 19.13 4.94 -4.56
N LEU A 18 18.38 3.99 -3.98
CA LEU A 18 17.59 3.05 -4.76
C LEU A 18 16.45 3.73 -5.51
N LEU A 19 15.71 4.66 -4.88
CA LEU A 19 14.65 5.42 -5.57
C LEU A 19 15.23 6.30 -6.68
N LEU A 20 16.38 6.93 -6.49
CA LEU A 20 16.99 7.80 -7.50
C LEU A 20 17.63 7.01 -8.64
N SER A 21 17.95 5.73 -8.44
CA SER A 21 18.73 4.95 -9.42
C SER A 21 18.03 4.81 -10.79
N PRO A 22 16.70 4.66 -10.94
CA PRO A 22 16.05 4.60 -12.26
C PRO A 22 16.09 5.92 -13.04
N LEU A 23 16.27 7.04 -12.33
CA LEU A 23 16.37 8.35 -12.97
C LEU A 23 17.74 8.59 -13.61
N LEU A 24 18.75 7.74 -13.31
CA LEU A 24 20.08 7.84 -13.90
C LEU A 24 20.03 7.42 -15.38
N PRO A 25 20.60 8.24 -16.30
CA PRO A 25 20.46 8.02 -17.75
C PRO A 25 21.18 6.76 -18.26
N VAL A 26 22.14 6.23 -17.50
CA VAL A 26 22.98 5.09 -17.93
C VAL A 26 22.32 3.73 -17.64
N VAL A 27 21.58 3.61 -16.54
CA VAL A 27 21.04 2.34 -16.04
C VAL A 27 19.50 2.31 -15.98
N GLY A 28 18.89 3.49 -15.99
CA GLY A 28 17.43 3.63 -15.97
C GLY A 28 16.81 3.35 -17.33
N GLN A 29 15.74 2.58 -17.35
CA GLN A 29 14.95 2.28 -18.53
C GLN A 29 13.55 2.86 -18.39
N GLU A 30 13.11 3.57 -19.44
CA GLU A 30 11.73 4.05 -19.52
C GLU A 30 10.87 2.98 -20.19
N ILE A 31 9.85 2.50 -19.48
CA ILE A 31 8.89 1.51 -19.97
C ILE A 31 7.49 2.11 -19.75
N TYR A 32 6.69 2.18 -20.80
CA TYR A 32 5.34 2.77 -20.78
C TYR A 32 5.27 4.18 -20.19
N GLY A 33 6.31 5.00 -20.45
CA GLY A 33 6.37 6.39 -19.99
C GLY A 33 6.75 6.59 -18.52
N SER A 34 7.06 5.53 -17.79
CA SER A 34 7.54 5.56 -16.40
C SER A 34 9.00 5.11 -16.31
N ARG A 35 9.82 5.82 -15.50
CA ARG A 35 11.23 5.50 -15.26
C ARG A 35 11.40 4.86 -13.90
N ILE A 36 10.98 3.62 -13.76
CA ILE A 36 11.00 2.86 -12.49
C ILE A 36 11.87 1.60 -12.57
N TRP A 37 12.41 1.30 -13.77
CA TRP A 37 13.15 0.08 -14.03
C TRP A 37 14.63 0.35 -14.20
N LEU A 38 15.47 -0.54 -13.65
CA LEU A 38 16.87 -0.69 -13.98
C LEU A 38 17.03 -1.90 -14.87
N ASN A 39 17.85 -1.78 -15.91
CA ASN A 39 18.32 -2.91 -16.70
C ASN A 39 19.80 -3.15 -16.40
N ILE A 40 20.10 -4.23 -15.71
CA ILE A 40 21.47 -4.63 -15.38
C ILE A 40 21.74 -5.98 -16.03
N ALA A 41 22.61 -6.02 -17.03
CA ALA A 41 22.96 -7.25 -17.75
C ALA A 41 21.76 -8.05 -18.30
N GLY A 42 20.71 -7.36 -18.78
CA GLY A 42 19.51 -8.00 -19.33
C GLY A 42 18.45 -8.41 -18.29
N ILE A 43 18.70 -8.17 -17.01
CA ILE A 43 17.73 -8.40 -15.94
C ILE A 43 17.07 -7.07 -15.57
N SER A 44 15.74 -6.99 -15.74
CA SER A 44 14.96 -5.84 -15.32
C SER A 44 14.62 -5.94 -13.83
N PHE A 45 14.97 -4.89 -13.09
CA PHE A 45 14.73 -4.81 -11.65
C PHE A 45 14.11 -3.45 -11.30
N GLN A 46 13.14 -3.47 -10.39
CA GLN A 46 12.46 -2.26 -9.88
C GLN A 46 12.95 -1.94 -8.46
N PRO A 47 13.89 -1.00 -8.28
CA PRO A 47 14.49 -0.71 -6.97
C PRO A 47 13.48 -0.11 -5.97
N GLY A 48 12.46 0.57 -6.47
CA GLY A 48 11.39 1.17 -5.66
C GLY A 48 10.70 0.17 -4.74
N GLU A 49 10.58 -1.10 -5.14
CA GLU A 49 9.98 -2.14 -4.32
C GLU A 49 10.81 -2.41 -3.03
N ILE A 50 12.13 -2.46 -3.15
CA ILE A 50 13.02 -2.61 -1.99
C ILE A 50 13.09 -1.30 -1.19
N ALA A 51 13.12 -0.16 -1.88
CA ALA A 51 13.17 1.15 -1.24
C ALA A 51 11.97 1.38 -0.30
N LYS A 52 10.77 0.95 -0.68
CA LYS A 52 9.57 1.00 0.19
C LYS A 52 9.81 0.30 1.53
N ILE A 53 10.45 -0.88 1.52
CA ILE A 53 10.79 -1.60 2.76
C ILE A 53 11.78 -0.79 3.61
N LEU A 54 12.84 -0.23 2.99
CA LEU A 54 13.85 0.57 3.71
C LEU A 54 13.23 1.84 4.32
N ILE A 55 12.30 2.48 3.63
CA ILE A 55 11.53 3.63 4.15
C ILE A 55 10.71 3.20 5.38
N VAL A 56 10.04 2.06 5.31
CA VAL A 56 9.29 1.52 6.47
C VAL A 56 10.22 1.23 7.65
N LEU A 57 11.38 0.64 7.42
CA LEU A 57 12.37 0.36 8.47
C LEU A 57 12.92 1.65 9.10
N PHE A 58 13.19 2.68 8.28
CA PHE A 58 13.55 4.01 8.79
C PHE A 58 12.44 4.59 9.67
N LEU A 59 11.19 4.61 9.14
CA LEU A 59 10.03 5.14 9.86
C LEU A 59 9.83 4.42 11.19
N ALA A 60 9.91 3.10 11.20
CA ALA A 60 9.77 2.30 12.42
C ALA A 60 10.82 2.66 13.47
N GLY A 61 12.08 2.75 13.08
CA GLY A 61 13.17 3.16 13.97
C GLY A 61 13.04 4.59 14.47
N TYR A 62 12.64 5.52 13.60
CA TYR A 62 12.46 6.93 13.95
C TYR A 62 11.26 7.14 14.89
N LEU A 63 10.11 6.54 14.56
CA LEU A 63 8.90 6.66 15.36
C LEU A 63 9.04 6.00 16.72
N ALA A 64 9.74 4.87 16.83
CA ALA A 64 9.98 4.21 18.10
C ALA A 64 10.76 5.10 19.08
N GLN A 65 11.70 5.91 18.58
CA GLN A 65 12.50 6.81 19.42
C GLN A 65 11.79 8.13 19.71
N ASN A 66 10.93 8.62 18.83
CA ASN A 66 10.39 9.99 18.89
C ASN A 66 8.86 10.07 19.09
N ARG A 67 8.16 8.93 19.28
CA ARG A 67 6.68 8.89 19.35
C ARG A 67 6.10 9.81 20.43
N GLU A 68 6.75 9.93 21.57
CA GLU A 68 6.29 10.76 22.69
C GLU A 68 6.35 12.24 22.31
N MET A 69 7.47 12.69 21.77
CA MET A 69 7.66 14.07 21.29
C MET A 69 6.67 14.41 20.18
N LEU A 70 6.44 13.48 19.23
CA LEU A 70 5.45 13.64 18.16
C LEU A 70 4.00 13.62 18.64
N SER A 71 3.74 13.10 19.84
CA SER A 71 2.41 13.09 20.45
C SER A 71 2.10 14.36 21.26
N ILE A 72 3.12 15.13 21.66
CA ILE A 72 3.01 16.39 22.40
C ILE A 72 2.98 17.55 21.41
N PHE A 73 1.88 18.27 21.36
CA PHE A 73 1.75 19.45 20.49
C PHE A 73 2.16 20.71 21.28
N THR A 74 3.37 21.18 21.00
CA THR A 74 3.99 22.34 21.69
C THR A 74 3.75 23.65 20.97
N HIS A 75 3.61 23.63 19.64
CA HIS A 75 3.46 24.83 18.83
C HIS A 75 2.05 24.93 18.24
N ARG A 76 1.60 26.15 17.99
CA ARG A 76 0.30 26.43 17.37
C ARG A 76 0.51 27.25 16.10
N ILE A 77 0.07 26.70 14.96
CA ILE A 77 0.05 27.40 13.67
C ILE A 77 -1.41 27.53 13.24
N GLY A 78 -1.97 28.71 13.42
CA GLY A 78 -3.39 28.97 13.17
C GLY A 78 -4.30 28.05 14.01
N PRO A 79 -5.25 27.34 13.42
CA PRO A 79 -6.14 26.39 14.12
C PRO A 79 -5.46 25.08 14.50
N PHE A 80 -4.28 24.78 13.93
CA PHE A 80 -3.59 23.51 14.11
C PHE A 80 -2.54 23.58 15.21
N LYS A 81 -2.53 22.57 16.05
CA LYS A 81 -1.45 22.31 17.01
C LYS A 81 -0.48 21.32 16.38
N ILE A 82 0.80 21.67 16.36
CA ILE A 82 1.87 20.83 15.81
C ILE A 82 2.86 20.43 16.90
N PRO A 83 3.53 19.27 16.76
CA PRO A 83 4.61 18.87 17.65
C PRO A 83 5.85 19.76 17.46
N ASP A 84 6.88 19.49 18.25
CA ASP A 84 8.16 20.18 18.12
C ASP A 84 8.74 20.02 16.72
N LEU A 85 9.14 21.14 16.11
CA LEU A 85 9.65 21.20 14.74
C LEU A 85 10.95 20.40 14.57
N ALA A 86 11.83 20.40 15.58
CA ALA A 86 13.07 19.66 15.50
C ALA A 86 12.86 18.15 15.34
N THR A 87 11.77 17.62 15.92
CA THR A 87 11.37 16.22 15.81
C THR A 87 10.56 15.95 14.53
N LEU A 88 9.78 16.90 14.06
CA LEU A 88 8.91 16.72 12.90
C LEU A 88 9.68 16.86 11.58
N VAL A 89 10.63 17.80 11.49
CA VAL A 89 11.35 18.15 10.25
C VAL A 89 12.08 16.96 9.62
N PRO A 90 12.91 16.14 10.31
CA PRO A 90 13.59 15.02 9.67
C PRO A 90 12.61 14.01 9.06
N LEU A 91 11.47 13.81 9.72
CA LEU A 91 10.41 12.91 9.28
C LEU A 91 9.74 13.43 8.01
N LEU A 92 9.38 14.74 7.99
CA LEU A 92 8.77 15.37 6.82
C LEU A 92 9.75 15.47 5.64
N VAL A 93 11.01 15.81 5.89
CA VAL A 93 12.03 15.89 4.84
C VAL A 93 12.19 14.53 4.14
N MET A 94 12.31 13.45 4.92
CA MET A 94 12.36 12.09 4.35
C MET A 94 11.13 11.81 3.49
N TRP A 95 9.95 12.07 4.04
CA TRP A 95 8.69 11.79 3.37
C TRP A 95 8.51 12.60 2.09
N VAL A 96 8.75 13.91 2.13
CA VAL A 96 8.64 14.80 0.96
C VAL A 96 9.65 14.41 -0.12
N ILE A 97 10.91 14.13 0.24
CA ILE A 97 11.91 13.70 -0.73
C ILE A 97 11.49 12.37 -1.39
N SER A 98 11.02 11.38 -0.60
CA SER A 98 10.54 10.11 -1.17
C SER A 98 9.39 10.33 -2.15
N LEU A 99 8.39 11.15 -1.79
CA LEU A 99 7.27 11.46 -2.67
C LEU A 99 7.70 12.19 -3.93
N LEU A 100 8.57 13.18 -3.81
CA LEU A 100 9.08 13.92 -4.98
C LEU A 100 9.79 12.99 -5.96
N ILE A 101 10.68 12.13 -5.48
CA ILE A 101 11.39 11.19 -6.37
C ILE A 101 10.39 10.30 -7.12
N VAL A 102 9.44 9.68 -6.40
CA VAL A 102 8.45 8.77 -6.99
C VAL A 102 7.50 9.50 -7.96
N ILE A 103 7.18 10.76 -7.70
CA ILE A 103 6.42 11.61 -8.63
C ILE A 103 7.24 11.88 -9.92
N PHE A 104 8.54 12.16 -9.81
CA PHE A 104 9.41 12.32 -10.98
C PHE A 104 9.59 11.04 -11.78
N GLU A 105 9.53 9.87 -11.14
CA GLU A 105 9.48 8.55 -11.79
C GLU A 105 8.14 8.31 -12.54
N LYS A 106 7.14 9.18 -12.34
CA LYS A 106 5.74 9.04 -12.80
C LYS A 106 5.03 7.80 -12.24
N ASP A 107 5.42 7.35 -11.05
CA ASP A 107 4.81 6.23 -10.33
C ASP A 107 3.85 6.74 -9.24
N LEU A 108 2.67 7.13 -9.66
CA LEU A 108 1.61 7.61 -8.76
C LEU A 108 1.15 6.55 -7.77
N GLY A 109 1.18 5.28 -8.18
CA GLY A 109 0.78 4.16 -7.33
C GLY A 109 1.69 4.02 -6.12
N SER A 110 3.00 3.96 -6.33
CA SER A 110 3.98 3.91 -5.25
C SER A 110 3.94 5.17 -4.38
N ALA A 111 3.70 6.35 -4.97
CA ALA A 111 3.53 7.58 -4.21
C ALA A 111 2.36 7.49 -3.23
N LEU A 112 1.20 6.96 -3.66
CA LEU A 112 0.04 6.74 -2.80
C LEU A 112 0.35 5.72 -1.69
N VAL A 113 1.02 4.61 -2.01
CA VAL A 113 1.41 3.60 -0.99
C VAL A 113 2.32 4.23 0.07
N VAL A 114 3.40 4.92 -0.33
CA VAL A 114 4.33 5.61 0.59
C VAL A 114 3.60 6.63 1.43
N PHE A 115 2.69 7.40 0.83
CA PHE A 115 1.88 8.39 1.53
C PHE A 115 1.02 7.75 2.62
N PHE A 116 0.22 6.75 2.27
CA PHE A 116 -0.71 6.13 3.22
C PHE A 116 0.00 5.30 4.28
N VAL A 117 1.10 4.64 3.95
CA VAL A 117 1.95 3.94 4.94
C VAL A 117 2.48 4.91 5.97
N PHE A 118 3.02 6.06 5.52
CA PHE A 118 3.52 7.12 6.40
C PHE A 118 2.45 7.60 7.38
N ILE A 119 1.27 7.98 6.88
CA ILE A 119 0.15 8.46 7.71
C ILE A 119 -0.34 7.37 8.68
N THR A 120 -0.45 6.13 8.21
CA THR A 120 -0.87 4.99 9.04
C THR A 120 0.12 4.75 10.19
N MET A 121 1.41 4.70 9.91
CA MET A 121 2.45 4.51 10.91
C MET A 121 2.49 5.67 11.92
N LEU A 122 2.38 6.91 11.43
CA LEU A 122 2.36 8.10 12.27
C LEU A 122 1.14 8.12 13.20
N TYR A 123 -0.04 7.74 12.69
CA TYR A 123 -1.24 7.60 13.50
C TYR A 123 -1.08 6.49 14.56
N VAL A 124 -0.60 5.31 14.18
CA VAL A 124 -0.42 4.19 15.12
C VAL A 124 0.60 4.56 16.21
N ALA A 125 1.69 5.22 15.85
CA ALA A 125 2.72 5.65 16.80
C ALA A 125 2.22 6.70 17.79
N THR A 126 1.50 7.72 17.31
CA THR A 126 1.12 8.88 18.13
C THR A 126 -0.30 8.80 18.71
N GLY A 127 -1.21 8.11 18.02
CA GLY A 127 -2.64 8.07 18.34
C GLY A 127 -3.42 9.35 18.07
N LYS A 128 -2.80 10.35 17.42
CA LYS A 128 -3.43 11.66 17.16
C LYS A 128 -4.18 11.64 15.82
N LYS A 129 -5.49 11.81 15.88
CA LYS A 129 -6.34 11.91 14.68
C LYS A 129 -5.99 13.11 13.80
N THR A 130 -5.35 14.14 14.36
CA THR A 130 -4.90 15.32 13.62
C THR A 130 -4.03 14.95 12.42
N TYR A 131 -3.15 13.95 12.56
CA TYR A 131 -2.32 13.47 11.45
C TYR A 131 -3.14 12.85 10.31
N LEU A 132 -4.21 12.14 10.63
CA LEU A 132 -5.15 11.60 9.62
C LEU A 132 -5.86 12.74 8.87
N ILE A 133 -6.32 13.76 9.61
CA ILE A 133 -7.01 14.91 9.02
C ILE A 133 -6.06 15.70 8.12
N ILE A 134 -4.84 16.00 8.60
CA ILE A 134 -3.80 16.66 7.80
C ILE A 134 -3.47 15.82 6.56
N GLY A 135 -3.30 14.50 6.72
CA GLY A 135 -3.06 13.59 5.60
C GLY A 135 -4.19 13.63 4.57
N PHE A 136 -5.45 13.60 5.01
CA PHE A 136 -6.59 13.70 4.10
C PHE A 136 -6.62 15.04 3.33
N VAL A 137 -6.33 16.14 3.99
CA VAL A 137 -6.23 17.46 3.35
C VAL A 137 -5.08 17.50 2.36
N LEU A 138 -3.91 16.95 2.72
CA LEU A 138 -2.73 16.92 1.84
C LEU A 138 -2.96 16.05 0.60
N ILE A 139 -3.62 14.90 0.71
CA ILE A 139 -3.93 14.07 -0.45
C ILE A 139 -4.95 14.74 -1.38
N ALA A 140 -5.92 15.47 -0.82
CA ALA A 140 -6.88 16.23 -1.62
C ALA A 140 -6.19 17.36 -2.40
N ILE A 141 -5.36 18.15 -1.72
CA ILE A 141 -4.59 19.25 -2.35
C ILE A 141 -3.59 18.67 -3.36
N GLY A 142 -2.84 17.63 -2.99
CA GLY A 142 -1.86 16.97 -3.85
C GLY A 142 -2.50 16.33 -5.09
N GLY A 143 -3.67 15.72 -4.93
CA GLY A 143 -4.44 15.15 -6.04
C GLY A 143 -4.90 16.20 -7.04
N VAL A 144 -5.44 17.34 -6.55
CA VAL A 144 -5.81 18.47 -7.41
C VAL A 144 -4.57 19.06 -8.10
N ALA A 145 -3.48 19.26 -7.37
CA ALA A 145 -2.24 19.76 -7.96
C ALA A 145 -1.68 18.80 -9.01
N ALA A 146 -1.68 17.49 -8.74
CA ALA A 146 -1.24 16.48 -9.69
C ALA A 146 -2.10 16.47 -10.96
N PHE A 147 -3.42 16.58 -10.83
CA PHE A 147 -4.35 16.68 -11.97
C PHE A 147 -4.06 17.92 -12.82
N LEU A 148 -3.76 19.07 -12.21
CA LEU A 148 -3.49 20.31 -12.93
C LEU A 148 -2.09 20.37 -13.58
N LEU A 149 -1.10 19.65 -13.03
CA LEU A 149 0.30 19.76 -13.44
C LEU A 149 0.77 18.62 -14.36
N PHE A 150 0.10 17.48 -14.37
CA PHE A 150 0.58 16.27 -15.06
C PHE A 150 -0.47 15.69 -16.00
N ASP A 151 -0.21 15.71 -17.30
CA ASP A 151 -1.11 15.20 -18.35
C ASP A 151 -1.45 13.71 -18.13
N HIS A 152 -0.48 12.88 -17.73
CA HIS A 152 -0.72 11.45 -17.46
C HIS A 152 -1.68 11.21 -16.28
N VAL A 153 -1.79 12.17 -15.34
CA VAL A 153 -2.78 12.10 -14.24
C VAL A 153 -4.15 12.46 -14.78
N GLN A 154 -4.24 13.47 -15.65
CA GLN A 154 -5.51 13.85 -16.29
C GLN A 154 -6.08 12.67 -17.07
N VAL A 155 -5.28 12.02 -17.92
CA VAL A 155 -5.70 10.84 -18.69
C VAL A 155 -6.22 9.74 -17.74
N ARG A 156 -5.53 9.44 -16.64
CA ARG A 156 -5.99 8.42 -15.69
C ARG A 156 -7.30 8.79 -14.98
N VAL A 157 -7.50 10.06 -14.65
CA VAL A 157 -8.73 10.55 -14.03
C VAL A 157 -9.88 10.54 -15.05
N ASP A 158 -9.64 11.01 -16.28
CA ASP A 158 -10.64 11.00 -17.34
C ASP A 158 -11.08 9.57 -17.68
N THR A 159 -10.14 8.66 -17.85
CA THR A 159 -10.41 7.22 -18.06
C THR A 159 -11.17 6.60 -16.89
N TRP A 160 -10.88 7.01 -15.66
CA TRP A 160 -11.60 6.53 -14.49
C TRP A 160 -13.04 7.02 -14.44
N LEU A 161 -13.28 8.30 -14.80
CA LEU A 161 -14.62 8.88 -14.80
C LEU A 161 -15.49 8.31 -15.93
N ASP A 162 -14.94 8.19 -17.14
CA ASP A 162 -15.65 7.62 -18.28
C ASP A 162 -14.70 6.83 -19.21
N PRO A 163 -14.47 5.53 -18.91
CA PRO A 163 -13.57 4.69 -19.71
C PRO A 163 -14.15 4.39 -21.09
N PHE A 164 -15.47 4.49 -21.29
CA PHE A 164 -16.14 4.21 -22.55
C PHE A 164 -16.04 5.37 -23.56
N LYS A 165 -15.65 6.56 -23.13
CA LYS A 165 -15.43 7.71 -24.01
C LYS A 165 -14.33 7.46 -25.05
N ASP A 166 -13.29 6.71 -24.66
CA ASP A 166 -12.21 6.28 -25.55
C ASP A 166 -11.90 4.79 -25.31
N ALA A 167 -12.88 3.95 -25.61
CA ALA A 167 -12.84 2.52 -25.33
C ALA A 167 -11.77 1.76 -26.15
N THR A 168 -11.24 2.34 -27.23
CA THR A 168 -10.22 1.75 -28.10
C THR A 168 -8.83 2.35 -27.90
N GLY A 169 -8.72 3.47 -27.18
CA GLY A 169 -7.46 4.14 -26.83
C GLY A 169 -7.11 3.98 -25.37
N ASP A 170 -7.03 5.10 -24.64
CA ASP A 170 -6.58 5.14 -23.24
C ASP A 170 -7.48 4.34 -22.28
N GLY A 171 -8.78 4.20 -22.60
CA GLY A 171 -9.74 3.43 -21.82
C GLY A 171 -9.71 1.92 -22.06
N TYR A 172 -9.05 1.45 -23.13
CA TYR A 172 -9.15 0.06 -23.60
C TYR A 172 -8.89 -0.99 -22.50
N GLN A 173 -7.77 -0.88 -21.79
CA GLN A 173 -7.42 -1.84 -20.74
C GLN A 173 -8.48 -1.91 -19.63
N LEU A 174 -8.96 -0.76 -19.18
CA LEU A 174 -9.96 -0.70 -18.10
C LEU A 174 -11.33 -1.22 -18.57
N VAL A 175 -11.73 -0.92 -19.82
CA VAL A 175 -12.97 -1.42 -20.42
C VAL A 175 -12.94 -2.94 -20.52
N GLN A 176 -11.84 -3.51 -21.05
CA GLN A 176 -11.70 -4.97 -21.13
C GLN A 176 -11.70 -5.62 -19.74
N ALA A 177 -11.02 -5.01 -18.75
CA ALA A 177 -11.03 -5.50 -17.37
C ALA A 177 -12.45 -5.50 -16.77
N ILE A 178 -13.24 -4.46 -16.99
CA ILE A 178 -14.64 -4.39 -16.51
C ILE A 178 -15.49 -5.48 -17.19
N PHE A 179 -15.31 -5.71 -18.49
CA PHE A 179 -16.02 -6.77 -19.19
C PHE A 179 -15.65 -8.16 -18.64
N SER A 180 -14.35 -8.45 -18.47
CA SER A 180 -13.90 -9.71 -17.87
C SER A 180 -14.47 -9.92 -16.46
N ILE A 181 -14.43 -8.90 -15.61
CA ILE A 181 -15.03 -8.98 -14.26
C ILE A 181 -16.53 -9.25 -14.36
N ALA A 182 -17.26 -8.56 -15.24
CA ALA A 182 -18.70 -8.74 -15.39
C ALA A 182 -19.07 -10.14 -15.92
N ASP A 183 -18.24 -10.72 -16.80
CA ASP A 183 -18.44 -12.07 -17.34
C ASP A 183 -18.27 -13.15 -16.25
N GLY A 184 -17.43 -12.92 -15.26
CA GLY A 184 -17.20 -13.86 -14.17
C GLY A 184 -18.45 -14.19 -13.34
N GLY A 185 -19.38 -13.26 -13.16
CA GLY A 185 -20.60 -13.50 -12.37
C GLY A 185 -20.32 -14.02 -10.97
N LEU A 186 -21.17 -14.92 -10.46
CA LEU A 186 -21.00 -15.46 -9.09
C LEU A 186 -19.93 -16.56 -9.00
N PHE A 187 -19.85 -17.46 -9.98
CA PHE A 187 -19.04 -18.68 -9.94
C PHE A 187 -17.86 -18.71 -10.91
N GLY A 188 -17.74 -17.68 -11.75
CA GLY A 188 -16.74 -17.60 -12.80
C GLY A 188 -17.12 -18.38 -14.06
N VAL A 189 -16.37 -18.14 -15.12
CA VAL A 189 -16.48 -18.89 -16.38
C VAL A 189 -15.72 -20.21 -16.34
N GLY A 190 -14.93 -20.43 -15.28
CA GLY A 190 -14.06 -21.60 -15.10
C GLY A 190 -12.59 -21.31 -15.41
N ILE A 191 -11.68 -22.02 -14.74
CA ILE A 191 -10.23 -21.84 -14.89
C ILE A 191 -9.80 -22.16 -16.32
N GLY A 192 -9.11 -21.22 -16.98
CA GLY A 192 -8.63 -21.34 -18.35
C GLY A 192 -9.71 -21.16 -19.44
N ASN A 193 -10.95 -20.78 -19.06
CA ASN A 193 -12.04 -20.50 -19.99
C ASN A 193 -12.33 -19.01 -20.17
N GLY A 194 -11.60 -18.15 -19.45
CA GLY A 194 -11.70 -16.69 -19.56
C GLY A 194 -11.12 -16.15 -20.86
N MET A 195 -11.45 -14.91 -21.19
CA MET A 195 -10.90 -14.16 -22.32
C MET A 195 -10.02 -12.99 -21.84
N SER A 196 -9.44 -13.14 -20.66
CA SER A 196 -8.60 -12.11 -20.04
C SER A 196 -7.31 -11.82 -20.82
N ASP A 197 -6.92 -12.67 -21.76
CA ASP A 197 -5.85 -12.46 -22.75
C ASP A 197 -6.10 -11.25 -23.66
N GLN A 198 -7.35 -10.78 -23.79
CA GLN A 198 -7.70 -9.54 -24.47
C GLN A 198 -7.24 -8.29 -23.71
N ILE A 199 -6.92 -8.40 -22.40
CA ILE A 199 -6.40 -7.31 -21.60
C ILE A 199 -4.88 -7.25 -21.78
N PRO A 200 -4.31 -6.17 -22.35
CA PRO A 200 -2.86 -6.05 -22.46
C PRO A 200 -2.18 -6.12 -21.08
N ILE A 201 -1.13 -6.94 -20.96
CA ILE A 201 -0.33 -7.10 -19.73
C ILE A 201 -1.19 -7.52 -18.53
N VAL A 202 -2.17 -8.39 -18.78
CA VAL A 202 -3.13 -8.87 -17.75
C VAL A 202 -2.42 -9.48 -16.54
N GLU A 203 -1.30 -10.16 -16.75
CA GLU A 203 -0.51 -10.86 -15.73
C GLU A 203 0.15 -9.92 -14.71
N SER A 204 0.29 -8.63 -15.01
CA SER A 204 0.83 -7.62 -14.12
C SER A 204 -0.27 -6.87 -13.37
N ASP A 205 -0.79 -5.84 -13.99
CA ASP A 205 -1.65 -4.84 -13.35
C ASP A 205 -3.12 -5.28 -13.28
N PHE A 206 -3.54 -6.16 -14.19
CA PHE A 206 -4.92 -6.59 -14.33
C PHE A 206 -5.19 -8.04 -13.95
N ILE A 207 -4.22 -8.73 -13.32
CA ILE A 207 -4.37 -10.15 -12.92
C ILE A 207 -5.62 -10.40 -12.06
N PHE A 208 -6.03 -9.40 -11.27
CA PHE A 208 -7.25 -9.49 -10.48
C PHE A 208 -8.50 -9.59 -11.34
N ALA A 209 -8.56 -8.94 -12.50
CA ALA A 209 -9.68 -9.06 -13.44
C ALA A 209 -9.76 -10.48 -14.01
N ALA A 210 -8.62 -11.08 -14.40
CA ALA A 210 -8.58 -12.46 -14.86
C ALA A 210 -9.04 -13.45 -13.78
N ILE A 211 -8.57 -13.30 -12.55
CA ILE A 211 -9.01 -14.13 -11.42
C ILE A 211 -10.52 -13.96 -11.20
N ALA A 212 -11.04 -12.74 -11.25
CA ALA A 212 -12.46 -12.47 -11.08
C ALA A 212 -13.30 -13.06 -12.20
N GLU A 213 -12.83 -13.04 -13.46
CA GLU A 213 -13.49 -13.67 -14.59
C GLU A 213 -13.57 -15.19 -14.41
N GLU A 214 -12.43 -15.85 -14.13
CA GLU A 214 -12.36 -17.30 -14.07
C GLU A 214 -13.00 -17.90 -12.81
N THR A 215 -12.89 -17.24 -11.66
CA THR A 215 -13.36 -17.77 -10.36
C THR A 215 -14.62 -17.09 -9.83
N GLY A 216 -15.08 -16.07 -10.51
CA GLY A 216 -16.27 -15.30 -10.14
C GLY A 216 -16.12 -14.49 -8.85
N LEU A 217 -17.24 -13.95 -8.39
CA LEU A 217 -17.31 -13.17 -7.16
C LEU A 217 -16.81 -13.95 -5.93
N LEU A 218 -17.09 -15.25 -5.87
CA LEU A 218 -16.66 -16.08 -4.74
C LEU A 218 -15.14 -16.20 -4.66
N GLY A 219 -14.47 -16.45 -5.80
CA GLY A 219 -13.00 -16.55 -5.82
C GLY A 219 -12.33 -15.19 -5.60
N ALA A 220 -12.81 -14.13 -6.26
CA ALA A 220 -12.31 -12.79 -6.08
C ALA A 220 -12.47 -12.28 -4.64
N ALA A 221 -13.66 -12.47 -4.03
CA ALA A 221 -13.90 -12.16 -2.63
C ALA A 221 -13.05 -13.03 -1.69
N GLY A 222 -12.86 -14.32 -2.02
CA GLY A 222 -11.96 -15.22 -1.30
C GLY A 222 -10.53 -14.70 -1.26
N LEU A 223 -10.00 -14.23 -2.39
CA LEU A 223 -8.67 -13.60 -2.45
C LEU A 223 -8.60 -12.34 -1.58
N LEU A 224 -9.61 -11.47 -1.62
CA LEU A 224 -9.67 -10.28 -0.78
C LEU A 224 -9.74 -10.65 0.71
N LEU A 225 -10.46 -11.71 1.08
CA LEU A 225 -10.48 -12.22 2.45
C LEU A 225 -9.12 -12.74 2.91
N LEU A 226 -8.32 -13.35 2.02
CA LEU A 226 -6.95 -13.74 2.35
C LEU A 226 -6.06 -12.53 2.66
N TYR A 227 -6.16 -11.44 1.90
CA TYR A 227 -5.46 -10.19 2.23
C TYR A 227 -5.95 -9.61 3.57
N LEU A 228 -7.25 -9.65 3.85
CA LEU A 228 -7.78 -9.20 5.13
C LEU A 228 -7.27 -10.08 6.29
N CYS A 229 -7.22 -11.40 6.13
CA CYS A 229 -6.60 -12.30 7.11
C CYS A 229 -5.12 -11.98 7.33
N PHE A 230 -4.38 -11.69 6.26
CA PHE A 230 -2.99 -11.23 6.35
C PHE A 230 -2.89 -9.92 7.14
N ALA A 231 -3.75 -8.94 6.87
CA ALA A 231 -3.81 -7.68 7.61
C ALA A 231 -4.03 -7.90 9.10
N ILE A 232 -5.02 -8.73 9.45
CA ILE A 232 -5.35 -9.05 10.85
C ILE A 232 -4.14 -9.72 11.53
N ARG A 233 -3.53 -10.71 10.90
CA ARG A 233 -2.37 -11.43 11.46
C ARG A 233 -1.16 -10.52 11.62
N GLY A 234 -0.86 -9.66 10.64
CA GLY A 234 0.21 -8.68 10.71
C GLY A 234 0.02 -7.67 11.85
N LEU A 235 -1.19 -7.13 12.01
CA LEU A 235 -1.50 -6.20 13.10
C LEU A 235 -1.53 -6.88 14.48
N VAL A 236 -1.96 -8.14 14.57
CA VAL A 236 -1.85 -8.95 15.80
C VAL A 236 -0.38 -9.19 16.16
N THR A 237 0.48 -9.48 15.17
CA THR A 237 1.94 -9.60 15.37
C THR A 237 2.51 -8.28 15.89
N ALA A 238 2.11 -7.13 15.33
CA ALA A 238 2.52 -5.82 15.82
C ALA A 238 2.08 -5.57 17.27
N ALA A 239 0.85 -5.96 17.64
CA ALA A 239 0.32 -5.79 18.99
C ALA A 239 1.06 -6.63 20.04
N ARG A 240 1.61 -7.78 19.63
CA ARG A 240 2.33 -8.72 20.49
C ARG A 240 3.86 -8.53 20.46
N ALA A 241 4.38 -7.63 19.64
CA ALA A 241 5.82 -7.41 19.48
C ALA A 241 6.49 -6.99 20.79
N LYS A 242 7.72 -7.46 21.02
CA LYS A 242 8.50 -7.16 22.25
C LYS A 242 8.91 -5.69 22.37
N SER A 243 9.26 -5.09 21.24
CA SER A 243 9.74 -3.70 21.18
C SER A 243 8.85 -2.84 20.27
N ASP A 244 8.89 -1.53 20.50
CA ASP A 244 8.21 -0.56 19.67
C ASP A 244 8.71 -0.60 18.21
N VAL A 245 10.03 -0.80 18.02
CA VAL A 245 10.63 -0.93 16.69
C VAL A 245 10.01 -2.10 15.95
N SER A 246 9.97 -3.29 16.57
CA SER A 246 9.38 -4.50 15.98
C SER A 246 7.88 -4.30 15.70
N SER A 247 7.16 -3.63 16.61
CA SER A 247 5.75 -3.30 16.43
C SER A 247 5.53 -2.40 15.21
N PHE A 248 6.30 -1.31 15.07
CA PHE A 248 6.15 -0.39 13.95
C PHE A 248 6.64 -0.97 12.62
N ILE A 249 7.66 -1.84 12.62
CA ILE A 249 8.04 -2.62 11.43
C ILE A 249 6.86 -3.48 10.98
N ALA A 250 6.24 -4.22 11.89
CA ALA A 250 5.10 -5.07 11.57
C ALA A 250 3.90 -4.26 11.06
N VAL A 251 3.59 -3.10 11.66
CA VAL A 251 2.54 -2.19 11.16
C VAL A 251 2.84 -1.70 9.76
N GLY A 252 4.05 -1.17 9.55
CA GLY A 252 4.42 -0.53 8.29
C GLY A 252 4.45 -1.51 7.11
N LEU A 253 5.04 -2.70 7.30
CA LEU A 253 5.09 -3.72 6.27
C LEU A 253 3.70 -4.30 5.96
N THR A 254 2.89 -4.55 7.00
CA THR A 254 1.50 -4.98 6.81
C THR A 254 0.72 -3.91 6.05
N ALA A 255 0.80 -2.65 6.46
CA ALA A 255 0.12 -1.54 5.80
C ALA A 255 0.57 -1.38 4.34
N SER A 256 1.88 -1.53 4.04
CA SER A 256 2.40 -1.44 2.67
C SER A 256 1.76 -2.48 1.75
N ILE A 257 1.73 -3.75 2.14
CA ILE A 257 1.14 -4.84 1.35
C ILE A 257 -0.38 -4.63 1.18
N ILE A 258 -1.08 -4.31 2.26
CA ILE A 258 -2.53 -4.18 2.25
C ILE A 258 -3.01 -2.97 1.48
N LEU A 259 -2.35 -1.83 1.64
CA LEU A 259 -2.68 -0.61 0.90
C LEU A 259 -2.36 -0.76 -0.59
N GLN A 260 -1.25 -1.42 -0.94
CA GLN A 260 -0.94 -1.73 -2.32
C GLN A 260 -2.01 -2.65 -2.94
N ALA A 261 -2.42 -3.72 -2.24
CA ALA A 261 -3.50 -4.58 -2.70
C ALA A 261 -4.84 -3.82 -2.85
N PHE A 262 -5.19 -2.95 -1.91
CA PHE A 262 -6.39 -2.12 -2.00
C PHE A 262 -6.34 -1.16 -3.20
N ILE A 263 -5.21 -0.49 -3.41
CA ILE A 263 -5.04 0.51 -4.48
C ILE A 263 -5.14 -0.16 -5.85
N ILE A 264 -4.48 -1.31 -6.06
CA ILE A 264 -4.53 -1.97 -7.38
C ILE A 264 -5.90 -2.56 -7.65
N VAL A 265 -6.51 -3.27 -6.70
CA VAL A 265 -7.84 -3.84 -6.89
C VAL A 265 -8.88 -2.74 -7.05
N GLY A 266 -8.79 -1.67 -6.27
CA GLY A 266 -9.65 -0.49 -6.40
C GLY A 266 -9.52 0.19 -7.76
N GLY A 267 -8.32 0.25 -8.33
CA GLY A 267 -8.07 0.77 -9.68
C GLY A 267 -8.69 -0.12 -10.76
N VAL A 268 -8.44 -1.42 -10.71
CA VAL A 268 -8.98 -2.40 -11.69
C VAL A 268 -10.51 -2.48 -11.64
N THR A 269 -11.11 -2.31 -10.46
CA THR A 269 -12.57 -2.30 -10.27
C THR A 269 -13.20 -0.92 -10.41
N ARG A 270 -12.46 0.07 -10.90
CA ARG A 270 -12.95 1.45 -11.09
C ARG A 270 -13.47 2.12 -9.80
N LEU A 271 -13.05 1.67 -8.61
CA LEU A 271 -13.37 2.36 -7.35
C LEU A 271 -12.53 3.64 -7.17
N ILE A 272 -11.29 3.61 -7.65
CA ILE A 272 -10.33 4.72 -7.68
C ILE A 272 -9.64 4.75 -9.06
N PRO A 273 -8.93 5.84 -9.43
CA PRO A 273 -8.14 5.85 -10.66
C PRO A 273 -7.08 4.74 -10.70
N LEU A 274 -6.85 4.15 -11.87
CA LEU A 274 -5.86 3.09 -12.07
C LEU A 274 -4.44 3.59 -11.79
N THR A 275 -3.63 2.80 -11.09
CA THR A 275 -2.30 3.19 -10.63
C THR A 275 -1.13 2.45 -11.26
N GLY A 276 -1.36 1.29 -11.90
CA GLY A 276 -0.30 0.48 -12.52
C GLY A 276 0.63 -0.19 -11.51
N LEU A 277 0.13 -0.58 -10.35
CA LEU A 277 0.86 -1.35 -9.35
C LEU A 277 0.67 -2.85 -9.56
N THR A 278 1.62 -3.65 -9.08
CA THR A 278 1.47 -5.10 -9.00
C THR A 278 0.69 -5.52 -7.76
N LEU A 279 -0.15 -6.54 -7.88
CA LEU A 279 -0.85 -7.15 -6.73
C LEU A 279 0.14 -8.04 -5.96
N PRO A 280 0.48 -7.72 -4.69
CA PRO A 280 1.49 -8.46 -3.94
C PRO A 280 1.22 -9.97 -3.91
N PHE A 281 2.24 -10.78 -4.14
CA PHE A 281 2.23 -12.26 -4.22
C PHE A 281 1.47 -12.86 -5.42
N VAL A 282 0.69 -12.12 -6.17
CA VAL A 282 -0.22 -12.62 -7.20
C VAL A 282 0.22 -12.19 -8.60
N SER A 283 0.53 -10.89 -8.79
CA SER A 283 0.97 -10.39 -10.09
C SER A 283 2.34 -10.94 -10.50
N GLN A 284 2.55 -11.07 -11.79
CA GLN A 284 3.87 -11.29 -12.36
C GLN A 284 4.74 -10.04 -12.12
N GLY A 285 5.78 -10.20 -11.32
CA GLY A 285 6.70 -9.12 -11.00
C GLY A 285 7.81 -9.61 -10.07
N GLY A 286 8.99 -9.98 -10.63
CA GLY A 286 10.09 -10.54 -9.84
C GLY A 286 10.54 -9.65 -8.69
N SER A 287 10.66 -8.34 -8.93
CA SER A 287 11.07 -7.37 -7.90
C SER A 287 10.02 -7.22 -6.79
N SER A 288 8.74 -7.15 -7.16
CA SER A 288 7.63 -7.05 -6.22
C SER A 288 7.48 -8.31 -5.38
N LEU A 289 7.63 -9.49 -6.01
CA LEU A 289 7.58 -10.77 -5.32
C LEU A 289 8.74 -10.91 -4.32
N LEU A 290 9.97 -10.57 -4.74
CA LEU A 290 11.15 -10.55 -3.87
C LEU A 290 10.94 -9.62 -2.66
N ALA A 291 10.47 -8.39 -2.89
CA ALA A 291 10.18 -7.43 -1.84
C ALA A 291 9.10 -7.95 -0.89
N SER A 292 8.04 -8.57 -1.43
CA SER A 292 6.97 -9.16 -0.62
C SER A 292 7.48 -10.28 0.28
N PHE A 293 8.37 -11.16 -0.20
CA PHE A 293 8.99 -12.21 0.62
C PHE A 293 9.95 -11.64 1.67
N ILE A 294 10.72 -10.59 1.34
CA ILE A 294 11.55 -9.89 2.33
C ILE A 294 10.66 -9.30 3.44
N ALA A 295 9.54 -8.66 3.08
CA ALA A 295 8.59 -8.12 4.05
C ALA A 295 8.02 -9.22 4.96
N ILE A 296 7.64 -10.39 4.41
CA ILE A 296 7.23 -11.56 5.21
C ILE A 296 8.34 -12.02 6.14
N GLY A 297 9.59 -12.09 5.67
CA GLY A 297 10.73 -12.45 6.52
C GLY A 297 10.86 -11.56 7.75
N PHE A 298 10.70 -10.25 7.59
CA PHE A 298 10.65 -9.31 8.71
C PHE A 298 9.44 -9.54 9.62
N LEU A 299 8.23 -9.76 9.05
CA LEU A 299 7.02 -10.04 9.81
C LEU A 299 7.13 -11.33 10.64
N LEU A 300 7.68 -12.38 10.06
CA LEU A 300 7.95 -13.64 10.78
C LEU A 300 8.94 -13.43 11.92
N ARG A 301 9.99 -12.64 11.70
CA ARG A 301 10.95 -12.29 12.75
C ARG A 301 10.31 -11.46 13.87
N CYS A 302 9.39 -10.56 13.56
CA CYS A 302 8.61 -9.83 14.56
C CYS A 302 7.73 -10.80 15.38
N GLY A 303 7.12 -11.79 14.71
CA GLY A 303 6.30 -12.82 15.34
C GLY A 303 7.07 -13.76 16.25
N ASP A 304 8.22 -14.22 15.79
CA ASP A 304 9.13 -15.10 16.56
C ASP A 304 9.58 -14.43 17.89
N GLN A 305 9.96 -13.17 17.83
CA GLN A 305 10.28 -12.39 19.03
C GLN A 305 9.08 -12.26 19.98
N SER A 306 7.84 -12.26 19.50
CA SER A 306 6.64 -12.16 20.33
C SER A 306 6.33 -13.44 21.09
N THR A 307 6.66 -14.60 20.52
CA THR A 307 6.38 -15.92 21.13
C THR A 307 7.20 -16.15 22.41
N GLY A 308 8.41 -15.60 22.50
CA GLY A 308 9.23 -15.62 23.71
C GLY A 308 8.67 -14.85 24.90
N LEU A 309 7.79 -13.84 24.66
CA LEU A 309 7.11 -13.11 25.74
C LEU A 309 6.04 -13.94 26.46
N GLY A 310 5.39 -14.88 25.77
CA GLY A 310 4.42 -15.79 26.38
C GLY A 310 5.07 -16.71 27.42
N THR A 311 6.30 -17.14 27.16
CA THR A 311 7.08 -18.00 28.07
C THR A 311 7.60 -17.23 29.29
N GLU A 312 8.02 -15.97 29.12
CA GLU A 312 8.49 -15.12 30.22
C GLU A 312 7.34 -14.64 31.14
N MET A 313 6.13 -14.42 30.60
CA MET A 313 4.95 -14.09 31.43
C MET A 313 4.51 -15.26 32.30
N ILE A 314 4.69 -16.50 31.86
CA ILE A 314 4.34 -17.70 32.61
C ILE A 314 5.40 -17.95 33.71
N SER A 315 6.65 -17.52 33.53
CA SER A 315 7.71 -17.73 34.49
C SER A 315 7.78 -16.71 35.64
N GLY A 316 6.91 -15.70 35.64
CA GLY A 316 6.70 -14.83 36.83
C GLY A 316 7.86 -13.89 37.24
N THR A 317 8.89 -13.72 36.44
CA THR A 317 10.11 -12.98 36.80
C THR A 317 10.22 -11.56 36.23
N GLY A 318 9.21 -11.07 35.50
CA GLY A 318 9.25 -9.73 34.92
C GLY A 318 8.30 -8.74 35.60
N THR A 319 8.81 -7.88 36.48
CA THR A 319 8.08 -6.67 36.94
C THR A 319 7.94 -5.70 35.77
N LEU A 320 6.79 -5.75 35.08
CA LEU A 320 6.44 -4.75 34.10
C LEU A 320 6.15 -3.43 34.84
N SER A 321 6.83 -2.34 34.48
CA SER A 321 6.50 -1.01 35.01
C SER A 321 5.07 -0.63 34.55
N SER A 322 4.30 0.02 35.42
CA SER A 322 2.92 0.44 35.11
C SER A 322 2.83 1.32 33.84
N GLU A 323 3.85 2.11 33.53
CA GLU A 323 3.94 2.93 32.32
C GLU A 323 4.05 2.10 31.04
N SER A 324 4.80 0.99 31.07
CA SER A 324 4.92 0.11 29.88
C SER A 324 3.61 -0.62 29.58
N VAL A 325 2.82 -0.95 30.60
CA VAL A 325 1.50 -1.57 30.44
C VAL A 325 0.48 -0.60 29.84
N LEU A 326 0.42 0.64 30.34
CA LEU A 326 -0.49 1.67 29.81
C LEU A 326 -0.15 2.03 28.35
N GLY A 327 1.12 2.13 28.01
CA GLY A 327 1.58 2.36 26.64
C GLY A 327 1.13 1.25 25.67
N ARG A 328 1.21 0.00 26.08
CA ARG A 328 0.78 -1.16 25.26
C ARG A 328 -0.74 -1.24 25.08
N VAL A 329 -1.51 -0.95 26.12
CA VAL A 329 -3.00 -0.91 26.03
C VAL A 329 -3.45 0.17 25.05
N SER A 330 -2.82 1.35 25.07
CA SER A 330 -3.12 2.43 24.13
C SER A 330 -2.74 2.07 22.69
N LEU A 331 -1.62 1.41 22.47
CA LEU A 331 -1.18 0.91 21.17
C LEU A 331 -2.15 -0.14 20.62
N GLY A 332 -2.57 -1.10 21.45
CA GLY A 332 -3.55 -2.12 21.07
C GLY A 332 -4.88 -1.51 20.56
N LYS A 333 -5.40 -0.48 21.22
CA LYS A 333 -6.60 0.23 20.78
C LYS A 333 -6.41 0.91 19.41
N ARG A 334 -5.22 1.44 19.12
CA ARG A 334 -4.92 2.09 17.82
C ARG A 334 -4.82 1.04 16.71
N LEU A 335 -4.16 -0.08 16.97
CA LEU A 335 -4.06 -1.20 16.03
C LEU A 335 -5.45 -1.79 15.72
N THR A 336 -6.33 -1.92 16.71
CA THR A 336 -7.73 -2.35 16.48
C THR A 336 -8.46 -1.37 15.56
N LYS A 337 -8.30 -0.06 15.74
CA LYS A 337 -8.91 0.94 14.84
C LYS A 337 -8.35 0.86 13.42
N THR A 338 -7.05 0.64 13.26
CA THR A 338 -6.42 0.43 11.94
C THR A 338 -6.94 -0.85 11.29
N MET A 339 -7.12 -1.92 12.07
CA MET A 339 -7.73 -3.17 11.59
C MET A 339 -9.16 -2.95 11.10
N ILE A 340 -9.98 -2.22 11.85
CA ILE A 340 -11.35 -1.87 11.44
C ILE A 340 -11.32 -1.04 10.15
N ALA A 341 -10.40 -0.07 10.03
CA ALA A 341 -10.25 0.73 8.81
C ALA A 341 -9.92 -0.14 7.60
N PHE A 342 -8.97 -1.07 7.72
CA PHE A 342 -8.66 -2.01 6.65
C PHE A 342 -9.85 -2.94 6.32
N SER A 343 -10.57 -3.42 7.33
CA SER A 343 -11.79 -4.23 7.11
C SER A 343 -12.85 -3.46 6.31
N VAL A 344 -13.03 -2.17 6.61
CA VAL A 344 -13.96 -1.31 5.86
C VAL A 344 -13.50 -1.12 4.41
N LEU A 345 -12.21 -0.89 4.17
CA LEU A 345 -11.66 -0.77 2.80
C LEU A 345 -11.93 -2.04 1.98
N PHE A 346 -11.69 -3.23 2.55
CA PHE A 346 -11.95 -4.49 1.86
C PHE A 346 -13.45 -4.77 1.67
N ALA A 347 -14.27 -4.39 2.64
CA ALA A 347 -15.73 -4.48 2.48
C ALA A 347 -16.25 -3.60 1.34
N LEU A 348 -15.67 -2.40 1.16
CA LEU A 348 -15.98 -1.54 0.01
C LEU A 348 -15.57 -2.17 -1.32
N LEU A 349 -14.41 -2.84 -1.40
CA LEU A 349 -14.00 -3.58 -2.59
C LEU A 349 -14.96 -4.71 -2.92
N VAL A 350 -15.37 -5.53 -1.94
CA VAL A 350 -16.32 -6.62 -2.15
C VAL A 350 -17.69 -6.08 -2.58
N ALA A 351 -18.15 -4.99 -1.98
CA ALA A 351 -19.39 -4.33 -2.37
C ALA A 351 -19.35 -3.82 -3.81
N ASN A 352 -18.24 -3.18 -4.20
CA ASN A 352 -18.03 -2.71 -5.57
C ASN A 352 -17.97 -3.87 -6.59
N LEU A 353 -17.26 -4.96 -6.25
CA LEU A 353 -17.26 -6.18 -7.07
C LEU A 353 -18.67 -6.76 -7.24
N THR A 354 -19.43 -6.86 -6.16
CA THR A 354 -20.81 -7.35 -6.22
C THR A 354 -21.67 -6.47 -7.14
N LEU A 355 -21.45 -5.16 -7.12
CA LEU A 355 -22.15 -4.22 -8.00
C LEU A 355 -21.82 -4.48 -9.45
N ILE A 356 -20.55 -4.66 -9.82
CA ILE A 356 -20.13 -4.94 -11.22
C ILE A 356 -20.59 -6.32 -11.67
N MET A 357 -20.34 -7.36 -10.86
CA MET A 357 -20.50 -8.77 -11.26
C MET A 357 -21.95 -9.29 -11.17
N VAL A 358 -22.80 -8.65 -10.36
CA VAL A 358 -24.18 -9.11 -10.14
C VAL A 358 -25.19 -8.08 -10.61
N VAL A 359 -25.05 -6.81 -10.23
CA VAL A 359 -26.06 -5.79 -10.52
C VAL A 359 -25.91 -5.26 -11.94
N GLN A 360 -24.70 -4.86 -12.34
CA GLN A 360 -24.41 -4.24 -13.64
C GLN A 360 -23.92 -5.23 -14.71
N ALA A 361 -23.79 -6.52 -14.37
CA ALA A 361 -23.22 -7.52 -15.27
C ALA A 361 -23.93 -7.58 -16.63
N ASN A 362 -25.26 -7.53 -16.65
CA ASN A 362 -26.04 -7.58 -17.89
C ASN A 362 -25.83 -6.33 -18.75
N ASP A 363 -25.68 -5.16 -18.15
CA ASP A 363 -25.44 -3.92 -18.89
C ASP A 363 -24.07 -3.97 -19.59
N TYR A 364 -23.03 -4.41 -18.90
CA TYR A 364 -21.69 -4.56 -19.48
C TYR A 364 -21.62 -5.65 -20.54
N LYS A 365 -22.31 -6.79 -20.36
CA LYS A 365 -22.41 -7.85 -21.38
C LYS A 365 -23.09 -7.36 -22.65
N ASN A 366 -24.15 -6.59 -22.52
CA ASN A 366 -24.84 -5.98 -23.68
C ASN A 366 -23.97 -4.94 -24.39
N MET A 367 -23.18 -4.14 -23.64
CA MET A 367 -22.22 -3.20 -24.25
C MET A 367 -21.13 -3.94 -25.02
N ARG A 368 -20.60 -5.05 -24.49
CA ARG A 368 -19.59 -5.86 -25.16
C ARG A 368 -20.09 -6.49 -26.46
N SER A 369 -21.34 -6.94 -26.50
CA SER A 369 -21.94 -7.53 -27.70
C SER A 369 -22.23 -6.53 -28.82
N ASN A 370 -22.29 -5.22 -28.51
CA ASN A 370 -22.58 -4.14 -29.43
C ASN A 370 -21.35 -3.38 -29.95
N ASN A 371 -20.19 -3.66 -29.39
CA ASN A 371 -18.89 -3.15 -29.82
C ASN A 371 -18.04 -4.24 -30.49
#